data_652ab056f2c735c56af93387d18584c3
#
_entry.id   652ab056f2c735c56af93387d18584c3
#
_cell.length_a   1.000
_cell.length_b   1.000
_cell.length_c   1.000
_cell.angle_alpha   90.00
_cell.angle_beta   90.00
_cell.angle_gamma   90.00
#
_symmetry.space_group_name_H-M   'P 1'
#
loop_
_entity.id
_entity.type
_entity.pdbx_description
1 polymer ?
#
loop_
_entity_poly.entity_id
_entity_poly.type
_entity_poly.pdbx_seq_one_letter_code
_entity_poly.pdbx_strand_id
1 'polypeptide(L)'
;MEQWNKLVGMVKEFYIAFGQQEFLEKKMTVDRMKLREKMFKEEQTEYEDAEKQNDIVEKLDAVCDMYYIHIGTLLEQNKGNVEKVASKIFFLEDERTKKIFKRETENGFNKILFQAFEEVHKSNMSKLGLDGKPIYREDGKIIKGSNFFPPNLKQFLEVRK
;
A
#
# COMPACT_ATOMS: atom_id res chain seq x y z
N MET A 1 4.87 -14.70 -8.69
CA MET A 1 3.59 -14.33 -9.30
C MET A 1 2.41 -14.53 -8.35
N GLU A 2 2.21 -15.71 -7.78
CA GLU A 2 1.08 -15.99 -6.85
C GLU A 2 1.01 -15.02 -5.66
N GLN A 3 2.13 -14.77 -5.00
CA GLN A 3 2.19 -13.80 -3.89
C GLN A 3 1.79 -12.38 -4.33
N TRP A 4 2.22 -11.92 -5.50
CA TRP A 4 1.80 -10.62 -6.02
C TRP A 4 0.31 -10.55 -6.33
N ASN A 5 -0.28 -11.64 -6.87
CA ASN A 5 -1.74 -11.72 -7.02
C ASN A 5 -2.46 -11.55 -5.67
N LYS A 6 -1.93 -12.17 -4.61
CA LYS A 6 -2.48 -12.03 -3.25
C LYS A 6 -2.41 -10.58 -2.75
N LEU A 7 -1.24 -9.94 -2.86
CA LEU A 7 -1.07 -8.54 -2.41
C LEU A 7 -1.98 -7.57 -3.19
N VAL A 8 -2.02 -7.72 -4.51
CA VAL A 8 -2.89 -6.90 -5.36
C VAL A 8 -4.37 -7.13 -5.02
N GLY A 9 -4.75 -8.38 -4.73
CA GLY A 9 -6.08 -8.75 -4.25
C GLY A 9 -6.45 -8.05 -2.93
N MET A 10 -5.53 -7.97 -1.99
CA MET A 10 -5.72 -7.24 -0.72
C MET A 10 -6.00 -5.75 -0.93
N VAL A 11 -5.26 -5.09 -1.81
CA VAL A 11 -5.52 -3.67 -2.11
C VAL A 11 -6.89 -3.51 -2.78
N LYS A 12 -7.28 -4.42 -3.66
CA LYS A 12 -8.64 -4.43 -4.24
C LYS A 12 -9.71 -4.62 -3.17
N GLU A 13 -9.49 -5.53 -2.20
CA GLU A 13 -10.37 -5.71 -1.04
C GLU A 13 -10.55 -4.42 -0.26
N PHE A 14 -9.47 -3.68 -0.01
CA PHE A 14 -9.54 -2.37 0.63
C PHE A 14 -10.46 -1.40 -0.12
N TYR A 15 -10.31 -1.30 -1.46
CA TYR A 15 -11.19 -0.44 -2.27
C TYR A 15 -12.66 -0.79 -2.10
N ILE A 16 -12.99 -2.07 -2.09
CA ILE A 16 -14.37 -2.55 -1.93
C ILE A 16 -14.89 -2.23 -0.52
N ALA A 17 -14.12 -2.60 0.52
CA ALA A 17 -14.51 -2.41 1.91
C ALA A 17 -14.70 -0.94 2.29
N PHE A 18 -13.92 -0.05 1.69
CA PHE A 18 -13.98 1.40 1.93
C PHE A 18 -14.89 2.16 0.95
N GLY A 19 -15.72 1.46 0.17
CA GLY A 19 -16.69 2.09 -0.73
C GLY A 19 -16.05 2.84 -1.90
N GLN A 20 -14.84 2.47 -2.29
CA GLN A 20 -14.07 3.10 -3.36
C GLN A 20 -14.09 2.30 -4.66
N GLN A 21 -14.96 1.30 -4.77
CA GLN A 21 -15.05 0.41 -5.93
C GLN A 21 -15.25 1.16 -7.25
N GLU A 22 -15.96 2.27 -7.24
CA GLU A 22 -16.20 3.08 -8.44
C GLU A 22 -14.92 3.55 -9.13
N PHE A 23 -13.83 3.76 -8.38
CA PHE A 23 -12.54 4.15 -8.97
C PHE A 23 -11.87 3.02 -9.74
N LEU A 24 -12.25 1.77 -9.47
CA LEU A 24 -11.78 0.61 -10.22
C LEU A 24 -12.54 0.39 -11.54
N GLU A 25 -13.70 1.02 -11.69
CA GLU A 25 -14.59 0.82 -12.85
C GLU A 25 -14.53 2.00 -13.82
N LYS A 26 -14.37 3.20 -13.30
CA LYS A 26 -14.34 4.45 -14.08
C LYS A 26 -12.95 4.75 -14.63
N LYS A 27 -12.91 5.61 -15.66
CA LYS A 27 -11.63 6.18 -16.12
C LYS A 27 -11.09 7.13 -15.06
N MET A 28 -9.83 7.00 -14.73
CA MET A 28 -9.15 7.89 -13.79
C MET A 28 -9.17 9.34 -14.30
N THR A 29 -9.66 10.26 -13.47
CA THR A 29 -9.65 11.70 -13.78
C THR A 29 -8.28 12.31 -13.50
N VAL A 30 -8.02 13.51 -14.04
CA VAL A 30 -6.79 14.26 -13.78
C VAL A 30 -6.63 14.58 -12.29
N ASP A 31 -7.71 14.97 -11.61
CA ASP A 31 -7.67 15.29 -10.18
C ASP A 31 -7.42 14.04 -9.34
N ARG A 32 -8.00 12.89 -9.72
CA ARG A 32 -7.70 11.62 -9.07
C ARG A 32 -6.24 11.24 -9.24
N MET A 33 -5.68 11.43 -10.43
CA MET A 33 -4.26 11.18 -10.71
C MET A 33 -3.34 12.07 -9.86
N LYS A 34 -3.65 13.37 -9.74
CA LYS A 34 -2.91 14.30 -8.87
C LYS A 34 -2.97 13.89 -7.41
N LEU A 35 -4.14 13.46 -6.93
CA LEU A 35 -4.28 12.95 -5.56
C LEU A 35 -3.42 11.71 -5.32
N ARG A 36 -3.45 10.74 -6.22
CA ARG A 36 -2.63 9.52 -6.12
C ARG A 36 -1.13 9.84 -6.14
N GLU A 37 -0.73 10.80 -6.97
CA GLU A 37 0.65 11.28 -7.02
C GLU A 37 1.09 11.96 -5.71
N LYS A 38 0.23 12.80 -5.15
CA LYS A 38 0.47 13.43 -3.84
C LYS A 38 0.66 12.39 -2.74
N MET A 39 -0.26 11.42 -2.64
CA MET A 39 -0.16 10.34 -1.67
C MET A 39 1.16 9.57 -1.79
N PHE A 40 1.55 9.23 -3.01
CA PHE A 40 2.81 8.51 -3.23
C PHE A 40 4.04 9.34 -2.82
N LYS A 41 4.03 10.65 -3.05
CA LYS A 41 5.10 11.56 -2.61
C LYS A 41 5.19 11.69 -1.09
N GLU A 42 4.06 11.64 -0.39
CA GLU A 42 4.03 11.63 1.07
C GLU A 42 4.82 10.41 1.59
N GLU A 43 4.54 9.22 1.09
CA GLU A 43 5.27 8.00 1.49
C GLU A 43 6.75 8.01 1.09
N GLN A 44 7.08 8.63 -0.05
CA GLN A 44 8.50 8.83 -0.41
C GLN A 44 9.23 9.71 0.61
N THR A 45 8.59 10.78 1.07
CA THR A 45 9.16 11.68 2.08
C THR A 45 9.32 10.96 3.42
N GLU A 46 8.33 10.16 3.83
CA GLU A 46 8.41 9.35 5.05
C GLU A 46 9.58 8.37 4.98
N TYR A 47 9.77 7.69 3.84
CA TYR A 47 10.95 6.84 3.64
C TYR A 47 12.27 7.61 3.77
N GLU A 48 12.39 8.80 3.14
CA GLU A 48 13.61 9.62 3.18
C GLU A 48 13.91 10.13 4.59
N ASP A 49 12.89 10.45 5.36
CA ASP A 49 13.04 10.88 6.75
C ASP A 49 13.43 9.70 7.67
N ALA A 50 12.83 8.53 7.47
CA ALA A 50 13.23 7.29 8.15
C ALA A 50 14.68 6.90 7.81
N GLU A 51 15.12 7.14 6.58
CA GLU A 51 16.51 6.88 6.17
C GLU A 51 17.49 7.79 6.90
N LYS A 52 17.20 9.09 7.01
CA LYS A 52 18.02 10.06 7.77
C LYS A 52 18.13 9.69 9.25
N GLN A 53 17.07 9.11 9.80
CA GLN A 53 17.00 8.70 11.21
C GLN A 53 17.55 7.28 11.45
N ASN A 54 17.94 6.55 10.38
CA ASN A 54 18.30 5.12 10.42
C ASN A 54 17.21 4.24 11.05
N ASP A 55 15.93 4.63 10.89
CA ASP A 55 14.80 3.86 11.39
C ASP A 55 14.39 2.81 10.38
N ILE A 56 14.82 1.57 10.61
CA ILE A 56 14.58 0.44 9.71
C ILE A 56 13.10 0.00 9.75
N VAL A 57 12.39 0.23 10.86
CA VAL A 57 10.96 -0.11 10.98
C VAL A 57 10.13 0.84 10.13
N GLU A 58 10.36 2.15 10.26
CA GLU A 58 9.69 3.17 9.47
C GLU A 58 10.04 3.06 7.98
N LYS A 59 11.28 2.66 7.62
CA LYS A 59 11.63 2.36 6.23
C LYS A 59 10.80 1.21 5.66
N LEU A 60 10.59 0.15 6.45
CA LEU A 60 9.79 -1.00 6.00
C LEU A 60 8.32 -0.61 5.83
N ASP A 61 7.78 0.19 6.75
CA ASP A 61 6.41 0.72 6.67
C ASP A 61 6.22 1.55 5.39
N ALA A 62 7.09 2.54 5.18
CA ALA A 62 7.05 3.39 3.99
C ALA A 62 7.19 2.60 2.67
N VAL A 63 8.02 1.54 2.63
CA VAL A 63 8.11 0.67 1.45
C VAL A 63 6.80 -0.08 1.21
N CYS A 64 6.17 -0.61 2.26
CA CYS A 64 4.87 -1.27 2.15
C CYS A 64 3.78 -0.29 1.68
N ASP A 65 3.74 0.92 2.24
CA ASP A 65 2.75 1.94 1.88
C ASP A 65 2.97 2.48 0.46
N MET A 66 4.21 2.66 0.03
CA MET A 66 4.50 2.96 -1.38
C MET A 66 3.95 1.89 -2.33
N TYR A 67 4.15 0.59 -2.02
CA TYR A 67 3.53 -0.48 -2.80
C TYR A 67 2.02 -0.43 -2.74
N TYR A 68 1.44 -0.20 -1.55
CA TYR A 68 -0.01 -0.16 -1.35
C TYR A 68 -0.67 0.92 -2.21
N ILE A 69 -0.12 2.14 -2.19
CA ILE A 69 -0.59 3.26 -3.00
C ILE A 69 -0.36 3.00 -4.50
N HIS A 70 0.82 2.50 -4.87
CA HIS A 70 1.14 2.24 -6.27
C HIS A 70 0.25 1.14 -6.88
N ILE A 71 0.06 0.03 -6.16
CA ILE A 71 -0.87 -1.05 -6.55
C ILE A 71 -2.28 -0.48 -6.76
N GLY A 72 -2.77 0.35 -5.83
CA GLY A 72 -4.06 1.00 -5.97
C GLY A 72 -4.15 1.86 -7.23
N THR A 73 -3.11 2.63 -7.53
CA THR A 73 -3.03 3.44 -8.76
C THR A 73 -3.09 2.55 -10.02
N LEU A 74 -2.33 1.47 -10.04
CA LEU A 74 -2.35 0.52 -11.15
C LEU A 74 -3.70 -0.20 -11.29
N LEU A 75 -4.37 -0.53 -10.18
CA LEU A 75 -5.71 -1.10 -10.20
C LEU A 75 -6.72 -0.14 -10.83
N GLU A 76 -6.72 1.14 -10.45
CA GLU A 76 -7.58 2.16 -11.06
C GLU A 76 -7.30 2.30 -12.57
N GLN A 77 -6.04 2.32 -12.99
CA GLN A 77 -5.64 2.39 -14.40
C GLN A 77 -5.98 1.14 -15.21
N ASN A 78 -6.10 -0.01 -14.58
CA ASN A 78 -6.36 -1.30 -15.21
C ASN A 78 -7.73 -1.89 -14.87
N LYS A 79 -8.69 -1.05 -14.47
CA LYS A 79 -10.10 -1.44 -14.18
C LYS A 79 -10.21 -2.61 -13.20
N GLY A 80 -9.41 -2.56 -12.14
CA GLY A 80 -9.43 -3.57 -11.07
C GLY A 80 -8.92 -4.96 -11.49
N ASN A 81 -8.19 -5.09 -12.60
CA ASN A 81 -7.65 -6.36 -13.07
C ASN A 81 -6.42 -6.76 -12.24
N VAL A 82 -6.61 -7.68 -11.29
CA VAL A 82 -5.59 -8.13 -10.34
C VAL A 82 -4.41 -8.80 -11.04
N GLU A 83 -4.67 -9.74 -11.94
CA GLU A 83 -3.61 -10.52 -12.62
C GLU A 83 -2.71 -9.62 -13.47
N LYS A 84 -3.31 -8.68 -14.20
CA LYS A 84 -2.57 -7.73 -15.03
C LYS A 84 -1.69 -6.81 -14.17
N VAL A 85 -2.19 -6.32 -13.04
CA VAL A 85 -1.42 -5.46 -12.14
C VAL A 85 -0.30 -6.25 -11.47
N ALA A 86 -0.57 -7.46 -10.98
CA ALA A 86 0.45 -8.34 -10.41
C ALA A 86 1.57 -8.66 -11.40
N SER A 87 1.23 -8.91 -12.66
CA SER A 87 2.21 -9.11 -13.75
C SER A 87 3.10 -7.89 -13.95
N LYS A 88 2.52 -6.69 -14.02
CA LYS A 88 3.28 -5.43 -14.17
C LYS A 88 4.31 -5.24 -13.06
N ILE A 89 3.93 -5.51 -11.82
CA ILE A 89 4.82 -5.38 -10.66
C ILE A 89 5.90 -6.45 -10.71
N PHE A 90 5.52 -7.69 -10.93
CA PHE A 90 6.46 -8.83 -10.97
C PHE A 90 7.56 -8.65 -12.02
N PHE A 91 7.20 -8.12 -13.20
CA PHE A 91 8.15 -7.87 -14.29
C PHE A 91 8.79 -6.47 -14.25
N LEU A 92 8.54 -5.68 -13.22
CA LEU A 92 9.09 -4.32 -13.04
C LEU A 92 8.84 -3.43 -14.28
N GLU A 93 7.61 -3.46 -14.81
CA GLU A 93 7.29 -2.81 -16.09
C GLU A 93 7.35 -1.28 -16.07
N ASP A 94 7.20 -0.65 -14.88
CA ASP A 94 7.21 0.80 -14.74
C ASP A 94 8.30 1.31 -13.80
N GLU A 95 8.71 2.58 -13.99
CA GLU A 95 9.80 3.19 -13.22
C GLU A 95 9.49 3.34 -11.73
N ARG A 96 8.22 3.48 -11.37
CA ARG A 96 7.83 3.57 -9.95
C ARG A 96 8.01 2.24 -9.24
N THR A 97 7.57 1.15 -9.87
CA THR A 97 7.81 -0.21 -9.37
C THR A 97 9.31 -0.48 -9.20
N LYS A 98 10.14 -0.12 -10.18
CA LYS A 98 11.60 -0.27 -10.09
C LYS A 98 12.20 0.51 -8.91
N LYS A 99 11.74 1.74 -8.67
CA LYS A 99 12.21 2.55 -7.54
C LYS A 99 11.84 1.94 -6.18
N ILE A 100 10.61 1.44 -6.04
CA ILE A 100 10.19 0.77 -4.79
C ILE A 100 11.00 -0.51 -4.60
N PHE A 101 11.14 -1.34 -5.63
CA PHE A 101 11.92 -2.57 -5.59
C PHE A 101 13.40 -2.33 -5.24
N LYS A 102 13.99 -1.24 -5.72
CA LYS A 102 15.34 -0.84 -5.34
C LYS A 102 15.43 -0.59 -3.83
N ARG A 103 14.52 0.20 -3.25
CA ARG A 103 14.48 0.47 -1.80
C ARG A 103 14.26 -0.80 -0.98
N GLU A 104 13.39 -1.69 -1.45
CA GLU A 104 13.17 -3.01 -0.86
C GLU A 104 14.47 -3.82 -0.81
N THR A 105 15.18 -3.91 -1.94
CA THR A 105 16.41 -4.71 -2.06
C THR A 105 17.58 -4.12 -1.29
N GLU A 106 17.79 -2.82 -1.35
CA GLU A 106 18.87 -2.11 -0.63
C GLU A 106 18.77 -2.27 0.89
N ASN A 107 17.54 -2.37 1.41
CA ASN A 107 17.31 -2.63 2.84
C ASN A 107 17.18 -4.12 3.18
N GLY A 108 17.28 -5.01 2.17
CA GLY A 108 17.16 -6.47 2.34
C GLY A 108 15.76 -6.90 2.78
N PHE A 109 14.69 -6.22 2.39
CA PHE A 109 13.31 -6.54 2.76
C PHE A 109 12.70 -7.69 1.96
N ASN A 110 13.35 -8.15 0.90
CA ASN A 110 12.83 -9.16 -0.04
C ASN A 110 12.24 -10.41 0.63
N LYS A 111 12.83 -10.85 1.77
CA LYS A 111 12.38 -12.06 2.47
C LYS A 111 11.16 -11.83 3.36
N ILE A 112 10.88 -10.59 3.72
CA ILE A 112 9.85 -10.23 4.71
C ILE A 112 8.75 -9.35 4.14
N LEU A 113 8.93 -8.82 2.92
CA LEU A 113 8.00 -7.86 2.31
C LEU A 113 6.56 -8.37 2.32
N PHE A 114 6.33 -9.62 1.93
CA PHE A 114 4.97 -10.15 1.80
C PHE A 114 4.27 -10.24 3.16
N GLN A 115 4.96 -10.69 4.21
CA GLN A 115 4.41 -10.74 5.57
C GLN A 115 4.20 -9.33 6.14
N ALA A 116 5.15 -8.43 5.91
CA ALA A 116 5.02 -7.04 6.33
C ALA A 116 3.84 -6.34 5.65
N PHE A 117 3.68 -6.55 4.34
CA PHE A 117 2.55 -6.00 3.59
C PHE A 117 1.19 -6.55 4.08
N GLU A 118 1.11 -7.85 4.38
CA GLU A 118 -0.10 -8.45 4.98
C GLU A 118 -0.44 -7.80 6.32
N GLU A 119 0.56 -7.49 7.13
CA GLU A 119 0.37 -6.81 8.42
C GLU A 119 -0.12 -5.37 8.22
N VAL A 120 0.47 -4.63 7.28
CA VAL A 120 0.00 -3.28 6.89
C VAL A 120 -1.43 -3.34 6.36
N HIS A 121 -1.77 -4.36 5.56
CA HIS A 121 -3.15 -4.54 5.08
C HIS A 121 -4.13 -4.76 6.23
N LYS A 122 -3.80 -5.61 7.20
CA LYS A 122 -4.64 -5.83 8.40
C LYS A 122 -4.82 -4.52 9.18
N SER A 123 -3.76 -3.74 9.36
CA SER A 123 -3.83 -2.42 9.99
C SER A 123 -4.76 -1.48 9.21
N ASN A 124 -4.63 -1.43 7.88
CA ASN A 124 -5.50 -0.62 7.03
C ASN A 124 -6.96 -1.04 7.13
N MET A 125 -7.25 -2.34 7.12
CA MET A 125 -8.61 -2.85 7.28
C MET A 125 -9.19 -2.58 8.67
N SER A 126 -8.35 -2.49 9.72
CA SER A 126 -8.78 -2.16 11.08
C SER A 126 -9.26 -0.71 11.25
N LYS A 127 -9.10 0.14 10.25
CA LYS A 127 -9.67 1.49 10.21
C LYS A 127 -11.20 1.51 10.07
N LEU A 128 -11.81 0.38 9.66
CA LEU A 128 -13.27 0.25 9.58
C LEU A 128 -13.92 0.44 10.96
N GLY A 129 -15.14 0.98 10.97
CA GLY A 129 -15.96 1.06 12.18
C GLY A 129 -16.38 -0.32 12.70
N LEU A 130 -16.99 -0.35 13.89
CA LEU A 130 -17.49 -1.59 14.52
C LEU A 130 -18.54 -2.32 13.66
N ASP A 131 -19.26 -1.58 12.83
CA ASP A 131 -20.24 -2.11 11.88
C ASP A 131 -19.62 -2.63 10.56
N GLY A 132 -18.28 -2.63 10.47
CA GLY A 132 -17.54 -3.02 9.27
C GLY A 132 -17.59 -2.01 8.13
N LYS A 133 -18.06 -0.78 8.39
CA LYS A 133 -18.16 0.30 7.40
C LYS A 133 -17.06 1.35 7.61
N PRO A 134 -16.63 2.02 6.52
CA PRO A 134 -15.68 3.11 6.64
C PRO A 134 -16.29 4.32 7.35
N ILE A 135 -15.46 5.04 8.09
CA ILE A 135 -15.81 6.30 8.70
C ILE A 135 -15.03 7.38 7.96
N TYR A 136 -15.75 8.33 7.36
CA TYR A 136 -15.15 9.44 6.62
C TYR A 136 -15.31 10.75 7.38
N ARG A 137 -14.26 11.57 7.37
CA ARG A 137 -14.32 12.98 7.77
C ARG A 137 -14.97 13.79 6.63
N GLU A 138 -15.45 15.01 6.93
CA GLU A 138 -16.11 15.88 5.94
C GLU A 138 -15.27 16.15 4.68
N ASP A 139 -13.93 16.18 4.82
CA ASP A 139 -12.99 16.35 3.69
C ASP A 139 -12.71 15.04 2.92
N GLY A 140 -13.41 13.94 3.25
CA GLY A 140 -13.26 12.65 2.61
C GLY A 140 -12.11 11.78 3.13
N LYS A 141 -11.39 12.24 4.17
CA LYS A 141 -10.33 11.44 4.80
C LYS A 141 -10.93 10.30 5.63
N ILE A 142 -10.36 9.10 5.50
CA ILE A 142 -10.70 7.95 6.33
C ILE A 142 -10.27 8.23 7.77
N ILE A 143 -11.22 8.06 8.71
CA ILE A 143 -10.97 8.15 10.14
C ILE A 143 -10.74 6.74 10.68
N LYS A 144 -9.78 6.62 11.59
CA LYS A 144 -9.51 5.36 12.30
C LYS A 144 -10.69 5.03 13.21
N GLY A 145 -11.29 3.84 13.03
CA GLY A 145 -12.31 3.32 13.92
C GLY A 145 -11.75 2.94 15.30
N SER A 146 -12.64 2.58 16.23
CA SER A 146 -12.24 2.22 17.62
C SER A 146 -11.38 0.95 17.70
N ASN A 147 -11.43 0.08 16.70
CA ASN A 147 -10.64 -1.15 16.64
C ASN A 147 -9.33 -0.99 15.86
N PHE A 148 -8.96 0.24 15.47
CA PHE A 148 -7.72 0.47 14.75
C PHE A 148 -6.50 0.04 15.60
N PHE A 149 -5.57 -0.64 14.94
CA PHE A 149 -4.25 -0.95 15.48
C PHE A 149 -3.17 -0.64 14.42
N PRO A 150 -2.02 -0.08 14.83
CA PRO A 150 -0.89 0.13 13.91
C PRO A 150 -0.25 -1.22 13.54
N PRO A 151 0.44 -1.31 12.38
CA PRO A 151 1.12 -2.54 11.99
C PRO A 151 2.31 -2.82 12.92
N ASN A 152 2.47 -4.08 13.31
CA ASN A 152 3.64 -4.52 14.11
C ASN A 152 4.74 -5.04 13.19
N LEU A 153 5.48 -4.15 12.55
CA LEU A 153 6.53 -4.51 11.58
C LEU A 153 7.84 -4.95 12.22
N LYS A 154 8.09 -4.54 13.47
CA LYS A 154 9.30 -4.91 14.21
C LYS A 154 9.49 -6.42 14.32
N GLN A 155 8.41 -7.19 14.47
CA GLN A 155 8.44 -8.65 14.54
C GLN A 155 9.14 -9.31 13.35
N PHE A 156 9.06 -8.74 12.15
CA PHE A 156 9.68 -9.32 10.95
C PHE A 156 11.17 -9.00 10.82
N LEU A 157 11.63 -7.94 11.49
CA LEU A 157 13.02 -7.49 11.48
C LEU A 157 13.88 -8.25 12.52
N GLU A 158 13.28 -8.72 13.59
CA GLU A 158 13.96 -9.48 14.65
C GLU A 158 14.37 -10.89 14.21
N VAL A 159 13.69 -11.46 13.21
CA VAL A 159 14.00 -12.80 12.64
C VAL A 159 15.23 -12.78 11.71
N ARG A 160 15.81 -11.62 11.44
CA ARG A 160 16.97 -11.46 10.54
C ARG A 160 18.34 -11.78 11.16
N LYS A 161 18.37 -12.11 12.44
CA LYS A 161 19.64 -12.43 13.16
C LYS A 161 20.07 -13.86 12.94
#